data_fb16ab42de3519451f1aa515404e2251
#
_entry.id   fb16ab42de3519451f1aa515404e2251
#
_cell.length_a   1.000
_cell.length_b   1.000
_cell.length_c   1.000
_cell.angle_alpha   90.00
_cell.angle_beta   90.00
_cell.angle_gamma   90.00
#
_symmetry.space_group_name_H-M   'P 1'
#
loop_
_entity.id
_entity.type
_entity.pdbx_description
1 polymer ?
#
loop_
_entity_poly.entity_id
_entity_poly.type
_entity_poly.pdbx_seq_one_letter_code
_entity_poly.pdbx_strand_id
1 'polypeptide(L)'
;MIKVSVIIPVYNVEKYIEHCARSLMEQTLMDIEYIFVDDCTPDHSMEILQRVLTDYPERLENIRIIHHTQNSGSAAVRNTGLQIAQGEYIIHCDSDDWVEPDMYKAMYAKAKETDADIVVTDFYYECADHTSIQEQNYPDNPLFCVKKMLAGELHCGTWN
;
A
#
# COMPACT_ATOMS: atom_id res chain seq x y z
N MET A 1 18.64 4.84 4.92
CA MET A 1 18.08 3.52 5.34
C MET A 1 16.57 3.58 5.05
N ILE A 2 16.03 2.62 4.33
CA ILE A 2 14.60 2.58 3.98
C ILE A 2 13.77 2.30 5.24
N LYS A 3 12.80 3.17 5.52
CA LYS A 3 11.90 3.07 6.68
C LYS A 3 10.68 2.21 6.38
N VAL A 4 10.12 2.39 5.18
CA VAL A 4 8.89 1.71 4.77
C VAL A 4 9.06 1.15 3.37
N SER A 5 8.69 -0.10 3.16
CA SER A 5 8.49 -0.71 1.85
C SER A 5 6.99 -0.76 1.55
N VAL A 6 6.58 -0.09 0.48
CA VAL A 6 5.20 -0.15 -0.02
C VAL A 6 5.15 -1.14 -1.17
N ILE A 7 4.31 -2.16 -1.06
CA ILE A 7 4.12 -3.20 -2.09
C ILE A 7 2.80 -2.96 -2.79
N ILE A 8 2.86 -2.77 -4.10
CA ILE A 8 1.72 -2.36 -4.93
C ILE A 8 1.49 -3.41 -6.02
N PRO A 9 0.47 -4.29 -5.88
CA PRO A 9 0.03 -5.18 -6.95
C PRO A 9 -0.58 -4.38 -8.10
N VAL A 10 -0.23 -4.70 -9.36
CA VAL A 10 -0.79 -4.05 -10.53
C VAL A 10 -1.42 -5.08 -11.46
N TYR A 11 -2.75 -5.03 -11.60
CA TYR A 11 -3.49 -5.88 -12.55
C TYR A 11 -4.85 -5.27 -12.88
N ASN A 12 -5.08 -4.90 -14.15
CA ASN A 12 -6.35 -4.40 -14.69
C ASN A 12 -6.90 -3.16 -13.95
N VAL A 13 -6.02 -2.15 -13.73
CA VAL A 13 -6.29 -0.93 -12.94
C VAL A 13 -6.02 0.37 -13.70
N GLU A 14 -6.08 0.36 -15.03
CA GLU A 14 -5.78 1.54 -15.85
C GLU A 14 -6.57 2.81 -15.50
N LYS A 15 -7.75 2.65 -14.87
CA LYS A 15 -8.61 3.76 -14.45
C LYS A 15 -8.15 4.42 -13.15
N TYR A 16 -7.38 3.71 -12.33
CA TYR A 16 -7.06 4.10 -10.96
C TYR A 16 -5.57 4.33 -10.72
N ILE A 17 -4.71 3.60 -11.45
CA ILE A 17 -3.25 3.56 -11.22
C ILE A 17 -2.60 4.94 -11.26
N GLU A 18 -3.10 5.90 -12.06
CA GLU A 18 -2.56 7.26 -12.08
C GLU A 18 -2.77 7.96 -10.72
N HIS A 19 -3.99 7.89 -10.17
CA HIS A 19 -4.31 8.51 -8.87
C HIS A 19 -3.52 7.83 -7.75
N CYS A 20 -3.50 6.51 -7.70
CA CYS A 20 -2.71 5.73 -6.77
C CYS A 20 -1.23 6.14 -6.81
N ALA A 21 -0.60 6.08 -7.98
CA ALA A 21 0.82 6.38 -8.13
C ALA A 21 1.16 7.82 -7.71
N ARG A 22 0.35 8.82 -8.08
CA ARG A 22 0.56 10.21 -7.65
C ARG A 22 0.49 10.33 -6.13
N SER A 23 -0.51 9.77 -5.47
CA SER A 23 -0.66 9.81 -4.00
C SER A 23 0.54 9.17 -3.27
N LEU A 24 1.11 8.10 -3.86
CA LEU A 24 2.31 7.46 -3.34
C LEU A 24 3.57 8.31 -3.53
N MET A 25 3.74 8.92 -4.70
CA MET A 25 4.92 9.76 -5.00
C MET A 25 4.91 11.07 -4.19
N GLU A 26 3.74 11.58 -3.82
CA GLU A 26 3.55 12.82 -3.05
C GLU A 26 3.68 12.63 -1.52
N GLN A 27 4.03 11.43 -1.06
CA GLN A 27 4.26 11.18 0.37
C GLN A 27 5.37 12.06 0.94
N THR A 28 5.13 12.64 2.13
CA THR A 28 6.10 13.51 2.83
C THR A 28 7.26 12.75 3.48
N LEU A 29 7.13 11.43 3.68
CA LEU A 29 8.23 10.58 4.10
C LEU A 29 9.13 10.29 2.89
N MET A 30 10.43 10.63 2.97
CA MET A 30 11.37 10.44 1.86
C MET A 30 12.00 9.04 1.83
N ASP A 31 12.22 8.44 3.01
CA ASP A 31 12.88 7.13 3.15
C ASP A 31 11.91 5.96 2.90
N ILE A 32 11.21 5.98 1.76
CA ILE A 32 10.27 4.94 1.32
C ILE A 32 10.80 4.30 0.03
N GLU A 33 10.68 2.98 -0.08
CA GLU A 33 10.76 2.30 -1.38
C GLU A 33 9.35 1.86 -1.84
N TYR A 34 9.14 1.92 -3.14
CA TYR A 34 7.90 1.49 -3.79
C TYR A 34 8.18 0.31 -4.70
N ILE A 35 7.46 -0.79 -4.48
CA ILE A 35 7.63 -2.05 -5.19
C ILE A 35 6.34 -2.34 -5.95
N PHE A 36 6.30 -1.90 -7.20
CA PHE A 36 5.21 -2.22 -8.11
C PHE A 36 5.44 -3.62 -8.70
N VAL A 37 4.46 -4.49 -8.55
CA VAL A 37 4.53 -5.84 -9.12
C VAL A 37 3.40 -6.02 -10.13
N ASP A 38 3.75 -5.99 -11.40
CA ASP A 38 2.86 -6.25 -12.52
C ASP A 38 2.56 -7.74 -12.63
N ASP A 39 1.32 -8.11 -12.45
CA ASP A 39 0.85 -9.50 -12.56
C ASP A 39 0.42 -9.87 -13.98
N CYS A 40 1.22 -9.47 -14.96
CA CYS A 40 0.92 -9.65 -16.38
C CYS A 40 -0.39 -8.95 -16.77
N THR A 41 -0.50 -7.67 -16.41
CA THR A 41 -1.73 -6.88 -16.68
C THR A 41 -2.03 -6.80 -18.16
N PRO A 42 -3.30 -7.02 -18.58
CA PRO A 42 -3.67 -6.99 -20.00
C PRO A 42 -4.01 -5.59 -20.54
N ASP A 43 -4.10 -4.60 -19.66
CA ASP A 43 -4.50 -3.22 -19.94
C ASP A 43 -3.31 -2.25 -19.98
N HIS A 44 -3.57 -0.94 -20.06
CA HIS A 44 -2.54 0.09 -20.14
C HIS A 44 -2.00 0.56 -18.77
N SER A 45 -2.27 -0.17 -17.68
CA SER A 45 -1.85 0.22 -16.32
C SER A 45 -0.36 0.53 -16.23
N MET A 46 0.50 -0.31 -16.81
CA MET A 46 1.95 -0.12 -16.73
C MET A 46 2.45 1.06 -17.55
N GLU A 47 1.84 1.34 -18.69
CA GLU A 47 2.18 2.51 -19.52
C GLU A 47 1.81 3.81 -18.77
N ILE A 48 0.65 3.83 -18.14
CA ILE A 48 0.17 4.96 -17.32
C ILE A 48 1.12 5.17 -16.12
N LEU A 49 1.43 4.09 -15.40
CA LEU A 49 2.36 4.14 -14.27
C LEU A 49 3.70 4.74 -14.68
N GLN A 50 4.33 4.21 -15.73
CA GLN A 50 5.63 4.70 -16.21
C GLN A 50 5.58 6.18 -16.56
N ARG A 51 4.51 6.65 -17.21
CA ARG A 51 4.32 8.07 -17.52
C ARG A 51 4.27 8.91 -16.24
N VAL A 52 3.49 8.50 -15.23
CA VAL A 52 3.38 9.22 -13.95
C VAL A 52 4.74 9.31 -13.25
N LEU A 53 5.50 8.23 -13.21
CA LEU A 53 6.80 8.20 -12.55
C LEU A 53 7.81 9.18 -13.14
N THR A 54 7.67 9.57 -14.42
CA THR A 54 8.55 10.60 -15.03
C THR A 54 8.37 11.99 -14.43
N ASP A 55 7.23 12.25 -13.77
CA ASP A 55 6.95 13.53 -13.09
C ASP A 55 7.68 13.63 -11.73
N TYR A 56 8.25 12.52 -11.20
CA TYR A 56 8.85 12.44 -9.87
C TYR A 56 10.28 11.88 -9.89
N PRO A 57 11.22 12.55 -10.57
CA PRO A 57 12.58 12.05 -10.76
C PRO A 57 13.35 11.80 -9.45
N GLU A 58 13.01 12.54 -8.38
CA GLU A 58 13.60 12.40 -7.05
C GLU A 58 13.21 11.09 -6.33
N ARG A 59 12.16 10.39 -6.80
CA ARG A 59 11.70 9.12 -6.24
C ARG A 59 12.26 7.89 -6.96
N LEU A 60 12.78 8.06 -8.18
CA LEU A 60 13.11 6.93 -9.07
C LEU A 60 14.12 5.95 -8.47
N GLU A 61 15.08 6.43 -7.67
CA GLU A 61 16.08 5.57 -7.02
C GLU A 61 15.46 4.55 -6.05
N ASN A 62 14.27 4.87 -5.53
CA ASN A 62 13.56 4.04 -4.55
C ASN A 62 12.37 3.28 -5.17
N ILE A 63 12.27 3.25 -6.50
CA ILE A 63 11.19 2.53 -7.20
C ILE A 63 11.74 1.25 -7.81
N ARG A 64 11.02 0.16 -7.61
CA ARG A 64 11.26 -1.13 -8.26
C ARG A 64 10.00 -1.57 -8.96
N ILE A 65 10.16 -2.01 -10.20
CA ILE A 65 9.08 -2.59 -11.00
C ILE A 65 9.46 -4.03 -11.34
N ILE A 66 8.58 -4.98 -11.02
CA ILE A 66 8.75 -6.40 -11.30
C ILE A 66 7.60 -6.82 -12.20
N HIS A 67 7.91 -7.62 -13.21
CA HIS A 67 6.92 -8.17 -14.13
C HIS A 67 6.82 -9.68 -13.95
N HIS A 68 5.63 -10.19 -13.69
CA HIS A 68 5.33 -11.60 -13.79
C HIS A 68 5.11 -12.00 -15.26
N THR A 69 5.46 -13.22 -15.60
CA THR A 69 5.26 -13.75 -16.96
C THR A 69 3.85 -14.25 -17.23
N GLN A 70 3.05 -14.39 -16.18
CA GLN A 70 1.64 -14.79 -16.22
C GLN A 70 0.93 -14.24 -14.97
N ASN A 71 -0.39 -14.12 -15.04
CA ASN A 71 -1.18 -13.78 -13.86
C ASN A 71 -1.06 -14.90 -12.82
N SER A 72 -0.61 -14.54 -11.63
CA SER A 72 -0.34 -15.45 -10.50
C SER A 72 -1.23 -15.18 -9.30
N GLY A 73 -2.01 -14.10 -9.36
CA GLY A 73 -2.93 -13.67 -8.33
C GLY A 73 -2.30 -12.84 -7.21
N SER A 74 -3.12 -12.06 -6.55
CA SER A 74 -2.77 -11.04 -5.56
C SER A 74 -1.82 -11.56 -4.45
N ALA A 75 -2.02 -12.79 -3.95
CA ALA A 75 -1.15 -13.36 -2.91
C ALA A 75 0.28 -13.62 -3.41
N ALA A 76 0.44 -14.14 -4.64
CA ALA A 76 1.75 -14.37 -5.23
C ALA A 76 2.49 -13.06 -5.48
N VAL A 77 1.78 -12.05 -5.99
CA VAL A 77 2.30 -10.69 -6.22
C VAL A 77 2.82 -10.07 -4.94
N ARG A 78 2.03 -10.09 -3.86
CA ARG A 78 2.45 -9.58 -2.55
C ARG A 78 3.67 -10.32 -2.00
N ASN A 79 3.72 -11.65 -2.15
CA ASN A 79 4.89 -12.44 -1.77
C ASN A 79 6.14 -12.07 -2.58
N THR A 80 6.00 -11.80 -3.88
CA THR A 80 7.13 -11.33 -4.71
C THR A 80 7.69 -10.01 -4.18
N GLY A 81 6.82 -9.05 -3.85
CA GLY A 81 7.24 -7.79 -3.24
C GLY A 81 7.91 -7.99 -1.88
N LEU A 82 7.36 -8.85 -1.02
CA LEU A 82 7.91 -9.16 0.30
C LEU A 82 9.34 -9.71 0.24
N GLN A 83 9.66 -10.53 -0.76
CA GLN A 83 10.99 -11.12 -0.89
C GLN A 83 12.11 -10.11 -1.15
N ILE A 84 11.79 -8.93 -1.65
CA ILE A 84 12.78 -7.91 -2.02
C ILE A 84 12.67 -6.64 -1.18
N ALA A 85 11.66 -6.54 -0.34
CA ALA A 85 11.44 -5.42 0.56
C ALA A 85 12.63 -5.24 1.53
N GLN A 86 13.07 -3.98 1.71
CA GLN A 86 14.23 -3.61 2.54
C GLN A 86 13.86 -2.65 3.67
N GLY A 87 12.61 -2.22 3.73
CA GLY A 87 12.11 -1.31 4.77
C GLY A 87 12.02 -1.96 6.14
N GLU A 88 12.18 -1.14 7.16
CA GLU A 88 11.95 -1.57 8.54
C GLU A 88 10.51 -2.01 8.78
N TYR A 89 9.56 -1.34 8.11
CA TYR A 89 8.13 -1.69 8.08
C TYR A 89 7.68 -1.95 6.65
N ILE A 90 6.66 -2.77 6.52
CA ILE A 90 6.06 -3.13 5.23
C ILE A 90 4.59 -2.77 5.25
N ILE A 91 4.10 -2.21 4.14
CA ILE A 91 2.68 -1.96 3.91
C ILE A 91 2.29 -2.42 2.50
N HIS A 92 1.09 -2.94 2.35
CA HIS A 92 0.46 -3.17 1.06
C HIS A 92 -0.44 -2.00 0.72
N CYS A 93 -0.40 -1.55 -0.53
CA CYS A 93 -1.31 -0.56 -1.08
C CYS A 93 -1.90 -1.14 -2.37
N ASP A 94 -3.21 -1.30 -2.42
CA ASP A 94 -3.84 -1.76 -3.64
C ASP A 94 -3.85 -0.62 -4.68
N SER A 95 -3.66 -0.96 -5.93
CA SER A 95 -3.42 0.02 -7.00
C SER A 95 -4.68 0.74 -7.49
N ASP A 96 -5.83 0.41 -6.93
CA ASP A 96 -7.10 1.12 -7.06
C ASP A 96 -7.42 2.02 -5.85
N ASP A 97 -6.56 2.02 -4.83
CA ASP A 97 -6.64 2.89 -3.66
C ASP A 97 -5.70 4.10 -3.77
N TRP A 98 -5.84 5.06 -2.86
CA TRP A 98 -4.97 6.22 -2.70
C TRP A 98 -4.71 6.50 -1.22
N VAL A 99 -3.68 7.29 -0.93
CA VAL A 99 -3.22 7.56 0.43
C VAL A 99 -3.00 9.05 0.67
N GLU A 100 -3.29 9.51 1.89
CA GLU A 100 -3.02 10.89 2.30
C GLU A 100 -1.52 11.19 2.32
N PRO A 101 -1.08 12.42 1.99
CA PRO A 101 0.34 12.76 1.85
C PRO A 101 1.21 12.49 3.09
N ASP A 102 0.65 12.63 4.29
CA ASP A 102 1.37 12.43 5.56
C ASP A 102 1.17 11.03 6.18
N MET A 103 0.41 10.15 5.54
CA MET A 103 -0.01 8.87 6.12
C MET A 103 1.18 8.03 6.57
N TYR A 104 2.11 7.71 5.69
CA TYR A 104 3.24 6.83 6.02
C TYR A 104 4.20 7.47 7.03
N LYS A 105 4.35 8.80 6.99
CA LYS A 105 5.13 9.53 7.99
C LYS A 105 4.52 9.43 9.38
N ALA A 106 3.21 9.62 9.49
CA ALA A 106 2.48 9.53 10.75
C ALA A 106 2.50 8.10 11.30
N MET A 107 2.26 7.09 10.45
CA MET A 107 2.31 5.68 10.84
C MET A 107 3.70 5.28 11.33
N TYR A 108 4.76 5.64 10.60
CA TYR A 108 6.14 5.35 11.01
C TYR A 108 6.49 6.04 12.33
N ALA A 109 6.14 7.31 12.49
CA ALA A 109 6.36 8.05 13.73
C ALA A 109 5.65 7.37 14.91
N LYS A 110 4.40 6.94 14.71
CA LYS A 110 3.62 6.22 15.74
C LYS A 110 4.25 4.88 16.10
N ALA A 111 4.69 4.10 15.12
CA ALA A 111 5.39 2.85 15.36
C ALA A 111 6.64 3.05 16.23
N LYS A 112 7.44 4.07 15.92
CA LYS A 112 8.68 4.38 16.68
C LYS A 112 8.40 4.95 18.07
N GLU A 113 7.34 5.75 18.23
CA GLU A 113 6.93 6.31 19.54
C GLU A 113 6.50 5.21 20.52
N THR A 114 5.79 4.20 20.01
CA THR A 114 5.15 3.16 20.84
C THR A 114 5.88 1.82 20.83
N ASP A 115 6.98 1.71 20.07
CA ASP A 115 7.69 0.45 19.82
C ASP A 115 6.74 -0.66 19.31
N ALA A 116 5.82 -0.28 18.44
CA ALA A 116 4.79 -1.17 17.92
C ALA A 116 5.26 -1.94 16.70
N ASP A 117 4.94 -3.24 16.65
CA ASP A 117 5.16 -4.08 15.47
C ASP A 117 4.13 -3.82 14.37
N ILE A 118 2.92 -3.37 14.74
CA ILE A 118 1.81 -3.10 13.82
C ILE A 118 1.16 -1.76 14.18
N VAL A 119 0.96 -0.92 13.17
CA VAL A 119 0.18 0.33 13.27
C VAL A 119 -1.00 0.23 12.32
N VAL A 120 -2.17 0.60 12.80
CA VAL A 120 -3.42 0.60 12.03
C VAL A 120 -3.98 2.00 11.98
N THR A 121 -4.58 2.38 10.85
CA THR A 121 -5.24 3.67 10.64
C THR A 121 -6.72 3.46 10.33
N ASP A 122 -7.49 4.51 10.51
CA ASP A 122 -8.81 4.63 9.91
C ASP A 122 -8.66 4.77 8.38
N PHE A 123 -9.73 4.53 7.65
CA PHE A 123 -9.74 4.72 6.21
C PHE A 123 -11.09 5.25 5.72
N TYR A 124 -11.08 5.81 4.51
CA TYR A 124 -12.26 6.31 3.84
C TYR A 124 -12.77 5.30 2.83
N TYR A 125 -14.08 5.15 2.77
CA TYR A 125 -14.75 4.63 1.58
C TYR A 125 -15.22 5.82 0.74
N GLU A 126 -14.69 5.95 -0.45
CA GLU A 126 -15.07 7.00 -1.39
C GLU A 126 -16.02 6.41 -2.45
N CYS A 127 -17.27 6.82 -2.39
CA CYS A 127 -18.31 6.43 -3.33
C CYS A 127 -18.64 7.63 -4.23
N ALA A 128 -19.32 7.38 -5.35
CA ALA A 128 -19.67 8.42 -6.31
C ALA A 128 -20.52 9.57 -5.74
N ASP A 129 -21.27 9.32 -4.67
CA ASP A 129 -22.25 10.23 -4.07
C ASP A 129 -21.94 10.60 -2.60
N HIS A 130 -21.03 9.89 -1.93
CA HIS A 130 -20.67 10.17 -0.55
C HIS A 130 -19.31 9.59 -0.18
N THR A 131 -18.70 10.16 0.85
CA THR A 131 -17.51 9.62 1.52
C THR A 131 -17.89 9.21 2.94
N SER A 132 -17.49 8.02 3.37
CA SER A 132 -17.68 7.56 4.74
C SER A 132 -16.35 7.20 5.39
N ILE A 133 -16.23 7.43 6.71
CA ILE A 133 -15.04 7.06 7.48
C ILE A 133 -15.31 5.73 8.15
N GLN A 134 -14.39 4.80 8.00
CA GLN A 134 -14.35 3.56 8.76
C GLN A 134 -13.36 3.72 9.90
N GLU A 135 -13.87 3.98 11.09
CA GLU A 135 -13.06 4.03 12.31
C GLU A 135 -12.61 2.63 12.74
N GLN A 136 -11.33 2.50 13.05
CA GLN A 136 -10.70 1.26 13.48
C GLN A 136 -10.52 1.26 15.01
N ASN A 137 -11.49 0.72 15.73
CA ASN A 137 -11.47 0.62 17.20
C ASN A 137 -10.84 -0.70 17.64
N TYR A 138 -9.51 -0.78 17.64
CA TYR A 138 -8.79 -1.97 18.10
C TYR A 138 -8.63 -1.97 19.62
N PRO A 139 -8.85 -3.13 20.28
CA PRO A 139 -8.56 -3.29 21.69
C PRO A 139 -7.05 -3.19 21.97
N ASP A 140 -6.67 -2.67 23.13
CA ASP A 140 -5.26 -2.56 23.54
C ASP A 140 -4.52 -3.90 23.69
N ASN A 141 -5.25 -5.01 23.75
CA ASN A 141 -4.66 -6.34 23.89
C ASN A 141 -4.49 -7.01 22.52
N PRO A 142 -3.23 -7.22 22.03
CA PRO A 142 -2.96 -7.79 20.71
C PRO A 142 -3.60 -9.17 20.48
N LEU A 143 -3.58 -10.03 21.50
CA LEU A 143 -4.20 -11.37 21.37
C LEU A 143 -5.72 -11.30 21.21
N PHE A 144 -6.35 -10.30 21.82
CA PHE A 144 -7.78 -10.07 21.69
C PHE A 144 -8.12 -9.50 20.32
N CYS A 145 -7.26 -8.62 19.76
CA CYS A 145 -7.36 -8.16 18.38
C CYS A 145 -7.34 -9.33 17.40
N VAL A 146 -6.31 -10.20 17.49
CA VAL A 146 -6.21 -11.39 16.62
C VAL A 146 -7.44 -12.28 16.72
N LYS A 147 -7.96 -12.53 17.92
CA LYS A 147 -9.18 -13.33 18.11
C LYS A 147 -10.40 -12.70 17.45
N LYS A 148 -10.56 -11.38 17.57
CA LYS A 148 -11.67 -10.66 16.94
C LYS A 148 -11.55 -10.61 15.41
N MET A 149 -10.33 -10.47 14.88
CA MET A 149 -10.06 -10.59 13.44
C MET A 149 -10.44 -11.96 12.90
N LEU A 150 -10.05 -13.03 13.59
CA LEU A 150 -10.39 -14.41 13.21
C LEU A 150 -11.90 -14.70 13.33
N ALA A 151 -12.58 -14.00 14.23
CA ALA A 151 -14.04 -14.10 14.38
C ALA A 151 -14.82 -13.24 13.36
N GLY A 152 -14.15 -12.42 12.55
CA GLY A 152 -14.78 -11.47 11.64
C GLY A 152 -15.44 -10.27 12.34
N GLU A 153 -15.10 -10.02 13.60
CA GLU A 153 -15.64 -8.91 14.40
C GLU A 153 -14.81 -7.62 14.28
N LEU A 154 -13.60 -7.71 13.76
CA LEU A 154 -12.75 -6.58 13.38
C LEU A 154 -12.44 -6.68 11.90
N HIS A 155 -12.71 -5.61 11.20
CA HIS A 155 -12.24 -5.45 9.82
C HIS A 155 -10.76 -5.04 9.87
N CYS A 156 -9.88 -6.02 9.82
CA CYS A 156 -8.57 -5.77 9.24
C CYS A 156 -8.85 -5.69 7.74
N GLY A 157 -8.34 -4.72 7.03
CA GLY A 157 -8.52 -4.63 5.57
C GLY A 157 -8.11 -5.91 4.87
N THR A 158 -8.88 -6.98 5.09
CA THR A 158 -8.79 -8.24 4.37
C THR A 158 -9.57 -7.99 3.10
N TRP A 159 -8.85 -7.60 2.11
CA TRP A 159 -9.30 -7.41 0.76
C TRP A 159 -9.83 -8.75 0.24
N ASN A 160 -11.10 -8.80 -0.13
CA ASN A 160 -11.68 -9.92 -0.85
C ASN A 160 -11.36 -9.80 -2.34
#